data_b2ebbb1f70421ed02e2e36d2064105d3
#
_entry.id   b2ebbb1f70421ed02e2e36d2064105d3
#
_cell.length_a   1.000
_cell.length_b   1.000
_cell.length_c   1.000
_cell.angle_alpha   90.00
_cell.angle_beta   90.00
_cell.angle_gamma   90.00
#
_symmetry.space_group_name_H-M   'P 1'
#
loop_
_entity.id
_entity.type
_entity.pdbx_description
1 polymer ?
#
loop_
_entity_poly.entity_id
_entity_poly.type
_entity_poly.pdbx_seq_one_letter_code
_entity_poly.pdbx_strand_id
1 'polypeptide(L)'
;MDLQTLSTLHSIFKEVQKKQDWRIALDTLFVSLRDAFVFDNVAIFLEDPKTKGLEVVYARAVGRGKTAEADAVWGEGVASEAIATDRMILNQPASPAQKTTGRLHQAYLLGFPVHIGAKVSGALVFVRFGGPHYSDLHIELASLHAFWATALIERRDLQQARAELDSVQRQMRLQDDFVSTISHELRTPLGFIKGYSTSLLREDTIWDEATRREFLGIIDEEADRLTRLIEDMLESARLQSKTLQFKFSPIRVDALMRDVATRIVARRSELKVKFDLQPLPPIRGDGTRLAQVFENLFSNALKYASSSEVCISAQVLKDKIRIVFADGGEGIASEYLPFIFERFYRVPGERTVTGTGLGLYICKQIIMAHHGNIWVESVLGKGTTFFIELPVSSML
;
A
#
# COMPACT_ATOMS: atom_id res chain seq x y z
N MET A 1 -18.18 44.41 7.88
CA MET A 1 -17.06 43.62 8.44
C MET A 1 -15.89 44.55 8.61
N ASP A 2 -15.31 44.63 9.80
CA ASP A 2 -14.19 45.53 10.06
C ASP A 2 -12.83 44.91 9.67
N LEU A 3 -11.78 45.72 9.57
CA LEU A 3 -10.42 45.28 9.19
C LEU A 3 -9.85 44.23 10.17
N GLN A 4 -10.25 44.24 11.41
CA GLN A 4 -9.80 43.35 12.45
C GLN A 4 -10.38 41.94 12.26
N THR A 5 -11.66 41.83 11.93
CA THR A 5 -12.34 40.58 11.55
C THR A 5 -11.73 39.95 10.31
N LEU A 6 -11.42 40.74 9.26
CA LEU A 6 -10.75 40.26 8.05
C LEU A 6 -9.36 39.72 8.33
N SER A 7 -8.57 40.40 9.18
CA SER A 7 -7.24 39.96 9.56
C SER A 7 -7.27 38.64 10.34
N THR A 8 -8.25 38.49 11.24
CA THR A 8 -8.44 37.25 12.01
C THR A 8 -8.82 36.08 11.09
N LEU A 9 -9.78 36.25 10.19
CA LEU A 9 -10.15 35.24 9.19
C LEU A 9 -8.97 34.86 8.31
N HIS A 10 -8.20 35.82 7.83
CA HIS A 10 -7.01 35.53 7.03
C HIS A 10 -5.98 34.68 7.80
N SER A 11 -5.75 34.98 9.07
CA SER A 11 -4.84 34.20 9.94
C SER A 11 -5.33 32.77 10.10
N ILE A 12 -6.62 32.57 10.34
CA ILE A 12 -7.25 31.26 10.48
C ILE A 12 -7.05 30.41 9.21
N PHE A 13 -7.37 31.01 8.05
CA PHE A 13 -7.24 30.30 6.78
C PHE A 13 -5.79 29.92 6.46
N LYS A 14 -4.82 30.80 6.80
CA LYS A 14 -3.40 30.51 6.66
C LYS A 14 -2.95 29.33 7.55
N GLU A 15 -3.50 29.22 8.73
CA GLU A 15 -3.26 28.10 9.65
C GLU A 15 -3.88 26.80 9.12
N VAL A 16 -5.12 26.85 8.64
CA VAL A 16 -5.82 25.71 8.06
C VAL A 16 -5.10 25.16 6.84
N GLN A 17 -4.58 26.03 5.96
CA GLN A 17 -3.84 25.63 4.77
C GLN A 17 -2.54 24.89 5.07
N LYS A 18 -1.90 25.15 6.21
CA LYS A 18 -0.66 24.44 6.61
C LYS A 18 -0.89 23.00 7.06
N LYS A 19 -2.12 22.64 7.39
CA LYS A 19 -2.45 21.28 7.86
C LYS A 19 -2.48 20.33 6.67
N GLN A 20 -1.75 19.23 6.77
CA GLN A 20 -1.75 18.18 5.75
C GLN A 20 -2.99 17.28 5.87
N ASP A 21 -3.39 16.96 7.08
CA ASP A 21 -4.59 16.17 7.35
C ASP A 21 -5.83 17.07 7.29
N TRP A 22 -6.78 16.69 6.42
CA TRP A 22 -8.00 17.43 6.18
C TRP A 22 -8.95 17.47 7.38
N ARG A 23 -8.95 16.42 8.24
CA ARG A 23 -9.77 16.39 9.46
C ARG A 23 -9.23 17.37 10.49
N ILE A 24 -7.91 17.41 10.67
CA ILE A 24 -7.24 18.39 11.54
C ILE A 24 -7.47 19.82 11.02
N ALA A 25 -7.48 19.99 9.68
CA ALA A 25 -7.78 21.27 9.05
C ALA A 25 -9.23 21.71 9.32
N LEU A 26 -10.21 20.81 9.19
CA LEU A 26 -11.63 21.08 9.52
C LEU A 26 -11.80 21.36 11.02
N ASP A 27 -11.13 20.60 11.87
CA ASP A 27 -11.13 20.86 13.31
C ASP A 27 -10.66 22.28 13.66
N THR A 28 -9.56 22.70 13.03
CA THR A 28 -9.02 24.06 13.21
C THR A 28 -10.01 25.11 12.71
N LEU A 29 -10.61 24.87 11.54
CA LEU A 29 -11.59 25.77 10.93
C LEU A 29 -12.82 25.96 11.83
N PHE A 30 -13.42 24.87 12.32
CA PHE A 30 -14.65 24.95 13.13
C PHE A 30 -14.41 25.41 14.57
N VAL A 31 -13.24 25.15 15.15
CA VAL A 31 -12.89 25.73 16.46
C VAL A 31 -12.81 27.24 16.39
N SER A 32 -12.20 27.77 15.34
CA SER A 32 -12.07 29.21 15.17
C SER A 32 -13.39 29.93 14.90
N LEU A 33 -14.35 29.24 14.26
CA LEU A 33 -15.69 29.80 14.02
C LEU A 33 -16.49 30.01 15.32
N ARG A 34 -16.24 29.19 16.33
CA ARG A 34 -17.02 29.19 17.57
C ARG A 34 -17.02 30.50 18.34
N ASP A 35 -15.96 31.28 18.22
CA ASP A 35 -15.85 32.57 18.90
C ASP A 35 -16.81 33.63 18.31
N ALA A 36 -17.17 33.46 17.03
CA ALA A 36 -18.07 34.38 16.33
C ALA A 36 -19.46 33.80 16.03
N PHE A 37 -19.60 32.48 15.98
CA PHE A 37 -20.82 31.76 15.64
C PHE A 37 -21.05 30.58 16.56
N VAL A 38 -22.14 30.64 17.34
CA VAL A 38 -22.45 29.59 18.33
C VAL A 38 -23.20 28.44 17.68
N PHE A 39 -22.62 27.24 17.75
CA PHE A 39 -23.25 25.98 17.38
C PHE A 39 -22.86 24.89 18.39
N ASP A 40 -23.68 23.86 18.53
CA ASP A 40 -23.41 22.71 19.39
C ASP A 40 -22.71 21.59 18.60
N ASN A 41 -23.17 21.34 17.37
CA ASN A 41 -22.62 20.30 16.50
C ASN A 41 -22.47 20.82 15.07
N VAL A 42 -21.50 20.23 14.34
CA VAL A 42 -21.34 20.39 12.90
C VAL A 42 -21.10 19.02 12.28
N ALA A 43 -21.76 18.74 11.17
CA ALA A 43 -21.58 17.51 10.42
C ALA A 43 -21.48 17.80 8.92
N ILE A 44 -20.66 16.99 8.24
CA ILE A 44 -20.57 16.99 6.77
C ILE A 44 -21.06 15.64 6.28
N PHE A 45 -22.08 15.69 5.45
CA PHE A 45 -22.69 14.56 4.78
C PHE A 45 -22.24 14.54 3.33
N LEU A 46 -21.80 13.41 2.82
CA LEU A 46 -21.59 13.21 1.39
C LEU A 46 -22.51 12.11 0.87
N GLU A 47 -22.96 12.27 -0.37
CA GLU A 47 -23.75 11.25 -1.07
C GLU A 47 -22.82 10.15 -1.57
N ASP A 48 -23.04 8.90 -1.18
CA ASP A 48 -22.34 7.74 -1.76
C ASP A 48 -22.75 7.60 -3.24
N PRO A 49 -21.80 7.64 -4.18
CA PRO A 49 -22.10 7.56 -5.61
C PRO A 49 -22.85 6.28 -6.02
N LYS A 50 -22.68 5.18 -5.26
CA LYS A 50 -23.25 3.86 -5.58
C LYS A 50 -24.60 3.64 -4.95
N THR A 51 -24.74 3.93 -3.65
CA THR A 51 -25.95 3.63 -2.88
C THR A 51 -26.92 4.80 -2.84
N LYS A 52 -26.46 6.01 -3.21
CA LYS A 52 -27.20 7.27 -3.07
C LYS A 52 -27.60 7.61 -1.64
N GLY A 53 -27.08 6.87 -0.67
CA GLY A 53 -27.24 7.16 0.75
C GLY A 53 -26.32 8.30 1.20
N LEU A 54 -26.71 8.98 2.28
CA LEU A 54 -25.85 9.99 2.92
C LEU A 54 -24.92 9.32 3.92
N GLU A 55 -23.63 9.59 3.79
CA GLU A 55 -22.58 9.16 4.72
C GLU A 55 -22.04 10.37 5.47
N VAL A 56 -21.90 10.24 6.80
CA VAL A 56 -21.27 11.26 7.63
C VAL A 56 -19.75 11.10 7.54
N VAL A 57 -19.08 11.96 6.75
CA VAL A 57 -17.63 11.90 6.56
C VAL A 57 -16.86 12.67 7.62
N TYR A 58 -17.53 13.63 8.26
CA TYR A 58 -16.98 14.41 9.37
C TYR A 58 -18.11 14.82 10.30
N ALA A 59 -17.91 14.67 11.61
CA ALA A 59 -18.82 15.17 12.63
C ALA A 59 -18.01 15.65 13.86
N ARG A 60 -18.42 16.77 14.43
CA ARG A 60 -17.81 17.32 15.63
C ARG A 60 -18.87 17.91 16.56
N ALA A 61 -18.90 17.39 17.79
CA ALA A 61 -19.63 18.00 18.89
C ALA A 61 -18.70 19.01 19.58
N VAL A 62 -19.17 20.22 19.72
CA VAL A 62 -18.44 21.32 20.36
C VAL A 62 -19.08 21.68 21.70
N GLY A 63 -20.32 21.25 21.92
CA GLY A 63 -21.09 21.38 23.13
C GLY A 63 -20.81 20.30 24.17
N ARG A 64 -21.66 20.18 25.19
CA ARG A 64 -21.54 19.24 26.31
C ARG A 64 -21.88 17.76 25.96
N GLY A 65 -22.17 17.44 24.71
CA GLY A 65 -22.53 16.08 24.26
C GLY A 65 -21.29 15.25 23.86
N LYS A 66 -21.24 13.98 24.28
CA LYS A 66 -20.09 13.08 24.05
C LYS A 66 -20.18 12.27 22.75
N THR A 67 -21.19 12.43 21.90
CA THR A 67 -21.40 11.60 20.72
C THR A 67 -21.80 12.44 19.50
N ALA A 68 -20.81 13.00 18.80
CA ALA A 68 -21.01 13.78 17.58
C ALA A 68 -21.79 13.01 16.50
N GLU A 69 -21.59 11.70 16.41
CA GLU A 69 -22.26 10.83 15.43
C GLU A 69 -23.76 10.63 15.75
N ALA A 70 -24.12 10.49 17.03
CA ALA A 70 -25.54 10.37 17.41
C ALA A 70 -26.32 11.65 17.14
N ASP A 71 -25.67 12.80 17.28
CA ASP A 71 -26.28 14.11 17.04
C ASP A 71 -26.31 14.45 15.53
N ALA A 72 -25.53 13.78 14.68
CA ALA A 72 -25.57 13.96 13.22
C ALA A 72 -26.91 13.57 12.61
N VAL A 73 -27.64 12.65 13.21
CA VAL A 73 -29.00 12.25 12.77
C VAL A 73 -29.96 13.44 12.70
N TRP A 74 -29.81 14.45 13.56
CA TRP A 74 -30.64 15.65 13.52
C TRP A 74 -30.47 16.51 12.26
N GLY A 75 -29.30 16.38 11.60
CA GLY A 75 -28.97 17.16 10.41
C GLY A 75 -29.36 16.51 9.08
N GLU A 76 -29.68 15.21 9.07
CA GLU A 76 -29.87 14.45 7.83
C GLU A 76 -30.98 14.97 6.94
N GLY A 77 -32.11 15.36 7.52
CA GLY A 77 -33.24 15.97 6.76
C GLY A 77 -32.84 17.29 6.10
N VAL A 78 -32.15 18.17 6.83
CA VAL A 78 -31.65 19.44 6.28
C VAL A 78 -30.55 19.22 5.25
N ALA A 79 -29.69 18.21 5.46
CA ALA A 79 -28.69 17.84 4.48
C ALA A 79 -29.33 17.37 3.16
N SER A 80 -30.30 16.48 3.25
CA SER A 80 -31.04 15.98 2.07
C SER A 80 -31.72 17.09 1.30
N GLU A 81 -32.36 18.04 2.01
CA GLU A 81 -33.02 19.19 1.41
C GLU A 81 -32.02 20.16 0.76
N ALA A 82 -30.88 20.44 1.40
CA ALA A 82 -29.84 21.29 0.85
C ALA A 82 -29.21 20.69 -0.42
N ILE A 83 -29.04 19.38 -0.45
CA ILE A 83 -28.56 18.66 -1.64
C ILE A 83 -29.57 18.72 -2.77
N ALA A 84 -30.86 18.46 -2.47
CA ALA A 84 -31.93 18.39 -3.48
C ALA A 84 -32.23 19.75 -4.10
N THR A 85 -32.14 20.84 -3.32
CA THR A 85 -32.50 22.20 -3.77
C THR A 85 -31.31 23.00 -4.26
N ASP A 86 -30.06 22.54 -4.00
CA ASP A 86 -28.82 23.30 -4.21
C ASP A 86 -28.86 24.70 -3.57
N ARG A 87 -29.45 24.79 -2.37
CA ARG A 87 -29.63 26.05 -1.64
C ARG A 87 -29.31 25.86 -0.17
N MET A 88 -28.93 26.96 0.46
CA MET A 88 -28.85 27.02 1.92
C MET A 88 -30.25 26.80 2.52
N ILE A 89 -30.34 25.93 3.51
CA ILE A 89 -31.55 25.62 4.28
C ILE A 89 -31.38 26.16 5.69
N LEU A 90 -32.34 26.98 6.11
CA LEU A 90 -32.44 27.47 7.48
C LEU A 90 -33.74 26.95 8.11
N ASN A 91 -33.59 26.07 9.09
CA ASN A 91 -34.71 25.58 9.88
C ASN A 91 -34.56 26.09 11.33
N GLN A 92 -35.50 26.95 11.76
CA GLN A 92 -35.50 27.51 13.09
C GLN A 92 -36.95 27.69 13.62
N PRO A 93 -37.17 27.54 14.95
CA PRO A 93 -38.49 27.70 15.55
C PRO A 93 -39.08 29.09 15.29
N ALA A 94 -40.39 29.16 15.06
CA ALA A 94 -41.10 30.43 14.81
C ALA A 94 -41.02 31.44 15.98
N SER A 95 -40.80 30.94 17.20
CA SER A 95 -40.65 31.78 18.39
C SER A 95 -39.42 31.33 19.20
N PRO A 96 -38.59 32.24 19.75
CA PRO A 96 -37.48 31.89 20.62
C PRO A 96 -37.98 31.12 21.84
N ALA A 97 -37.10 30.24 22.36
CA ALA A 97 -37.40 29.37 23.50
C ALA A 97 -37.96 30.14 24.73
N GLN A 98 -39.15 29.82 25.13
CA GLN A 98 -39.63 30.14 26.46
C GLN A 98 -38.90 29.24 27.49
N LYS A 99 -38.57 29.77 28.67
CA LYS A 99 -37.80 29.11 29.75
C LYS A 99 -38.33 27.75 30.23
N THR A 100 -39.56 27.38 29.81
CA THR A 100 -40.29 26.17 30.21
C THR A 100 -40.17 24.98 29.28
N THR A 101 -39.70 25.16 28.05
CA THR A 101 -39.50 24.08 27.09
C THR A 101 -38.02 23.59 27.16
N GLY A 102 -37.81 22.28 27.28
CA GLY A 102 -36.48 21.72 27.35
C GLY A 102 -35.65 22.15 26.13
N ARG A 103 -34.41 22.58 26.34
CA ARG A 103 -33.48 23.13 25.32
C ARG A 103 -33.34 22.23 24.10
N LEU A 104 -33.35 20.91 24.29
CA LEU A 104 -33.21 19.92 23.21
C LEU A 104 -34.43 19.85 22.25
N HIS A 105 -35.57 20.37 22.64
CA HIS A 105 -36.76 20.39 21.78
C HIS A 105 -36.77 21.53 20.76
N GLN A 106 -35.78 22.41 20.78
CA GLN A 106 -35.70 23.56 19.87
C GLN A 106 -34.37 23.54 19.13
N ALA A 107 -34.29 22.73 18.08
CA ALA A 107 -33.15 22.66 17.19
C ALA A 107 -33.18 23.82 16.18
N TYR A 108 -32.05 24.48 16.03
CA TYR A 108 -31.76 25.46 15.00
C TYR A 108 -30.78 24.81 14.04
N LEU A 109 -31.18 24.58 12.81
CA LEU A 109 -30.42 23.87 11.79
C LEU A 109 -30.09 24.81 10.65
N LEU A 110 -28.83 24.81 10.23
CA LEU A 110 -28.36 25.62 9.12
C LEU A 110 -27.51 24.72 8.20
N GLY A 111 -28.06 24.41 7.01
CA GLY A 111 -27.43 23.52 6.02
C GLY A 111 -26.94 24.27 4.81
N PHE A 112 -25.75 23.91 4.35
CA PHE A 112 -25.14 24.44 3.12
C PHE A 112 -24.81 23.27 2.18
N PRO A 113 -25.14 23.39 0.86
CA PRO A 113 -24.73 22.40 -0.11
C PRO A 113 -23.19 22.38 -0.24
N VAL A 114 -22.63 21.19 -0.37
CA VAL A 114 -21.22 20.96 -0.61
C VAL A 114 -21.04 20.53 -2.05
N HIS A 115 -20.26 21.33 -2.81
CA HIS A 115 -19.96 21.05 -4.21
C HIS A 115 -18.59 20.39 -4.33
N ILE A 116 -18.50 19.33 -5.12
CA ILE A 116 -17.23 18.74 -5.57
C ILE A 116 -17.21 18.89 -7.09
N GLY A 117 -16.33 19.77 -7.58
CA GLY A 117 -16.39 20.24 -8.95
C GLY A 117 -17.67 21.02 -9.24
N ALA A 118 -18.40 20.67 -10.29
CA ALA A 118 -19.66 21.33 -10.67
C ALA A 118 -20.92 20.65 -10.09
N LYS A 119 -20.77 19.62 -9.24
CA LYS A 119 -21.90 18.83 -8.74
C LYS A 119 -22.07 19.01 -7.24
N VAL A 120 -23.33 19.15 -6.80
CA VAL A 120 -23.69 19.02 -5.38
C VAL A 120 -23.45 17.57 -4.99
N SER A 121 -22.53 17.34 -4.06
CA SER A 121 -22.10 16.01 -3.64
C SER A 121 -22.39 15.75 -2.17
N GLY A 122 -22.88 16.75 -1.45
CA GLY A 122 -23.16 16.61 -0.03
C GLY A 122 -23.73 17.90 0.58
N ALA A 123 -23.76 17.93 1.91
CA ALA A 123 -24.14 19.11 2.66
C ALA A 123 -23.33 19.22 3.97
N LEU A 124 -23.08 20.45 4.38
CA LEU A 124 -22.55 20.78 5.70
C LEU A 124 -23.68 21.34 6.54
N VAL A 125 -23.91 20.79 7.73
CA VAL A 125 -24.99 21.17 8.61
C VAL A 125 -24.45 21.59 9.98
N PHE A 126 -24.82 22.79 10.41
CA PHE A 126 -24.67 23.27 11.78
C PHE A 126 -25.90 23.00 12.57
N VAL A 127 -25.78 22.52 13.78
CA VAL A 127 -26.86 22.25 14.71
C VAL A 127 -26.61 23.04 16.01
N ARG A 128 -27.65 23.77 16.47
CA ARG A 128 -27.63 24.45 17.76
C ARG A 128 -28.93 24.18 18.48
N PHE A 129 -28.89 23.96 19.78
CA PHE A 129 -30.05 23.74 20.65
C PHE A 129 -30.34 24.97 21.50
N GLY A 130 -31.42 25.66 21.17
CA GLY A 130 -31.84 26.88 21.86
C GLY A 130 -31.03 28.13 21.46
N GLY A 131 -31.43 29.29 22.01
CA GLY A 131 -30.80 30.59 21.76
C GLY A 131 -31.65 31.52 20.87
N PRO A 132 -31.14 32.70 20.51
CA PRO A 132 -31.80 33.63 19.59
C PRO A 132 -31.76 33.08 18.15
N HIS A 133 -32.56 33.65 17.27
CA HIS A 133 -32.51 33.33 15.83
C HIS A 133 -31.14 33.66 15.25
N TYR A 134 -30.77 32.97 14.19
CA TYR A 134 -29.57 33.31 13.43
C TYR A 134 -29.72 34.69 12.79
N SER A 135 -28.75 35.57 12.96
CA SER A 135 -28.67 36.84 12.24
C SER A 135 -27.99 36.65 10.88
N ASP A 136 -28.19 37.62 9.99
CA ASP A 136 -27.55 37.60 8.67
C ASP A 136 -26.03 37.46 8.75
N LEU A 137 -25.39 38.11 9.75
CA LEU A 137 -23.95 37.97 10.00
C LEU A 137 -23.56 36.52 10.37
N HIS A 138 -24.39 35.84 11.19
CA HIS A 138 -24.15 34.43 11.50
C HIS A 138 -24.22 33.54 10.28
N ILE A 139 -25.20 33.80 9.40
CA ILE A 139 -25.38 33.04 8.15
C ILE A 139 -24.21 33.28 7.19
N GLU A 140 -23.76 34.53 7.04
CA GLU A 140 -22.59 34.85 6.22
C GLU A 140 -21.32 34.18 6.71
N LEU A 141 -21.04 34.21 8.02
CA LEU A 141 -19.88 33.56 8.61
C LEU A 141 -19.94 32.03 8.42
N ALA A 142 -21.09 31.41 8.66
CA ALA A 142 -21.28 29.99 8.45
C ALA A 142 -21.12 29.60 6.97
N SER A 143 -21.63 30.41 6.05
CA SER A 143 -21.46 30.23 4.61
C SER A 143 -19.99 30.26 4.18
N LEU A 144 -19.22 31.23 4.69
CA LEU A 144 -17.78 31.33 4.42
C LEU A 144 -17.03 30.08 4.90
N HIS A 145 -17.37 29.58 6.11
CA HIS A 145 -16.74 28.36 6.64
C HIS A 145 -17.17 27.11 5.87
N ALA A 146 -18.44 27.06 5.41
CA ALA A 146 -18.93 26.00 4.53
C ALA A 146 -18.14 25.97 3.20
N PHE A 147 -17.89 27.12 2.61
CA PHE A 147 -17.07 27.25 1.41
C PHE A 147 -15.64 26.70 1.64
N TRP A 148 -14.99 27.08 2.74
CA TRP A 148 -13.66 26.56 3.06
C TRP A 148 -13.64 25.06 3.40
N ALA A 149 -14.67 24.58 4.09
CA ALA A 149 -14.83 23.15 4.34
C ALA A 149 -14.97 22.36 3.04
N THR A 150 -15.75 22.87 2.09
CA THR A 150 -15.88 22.31 0.73
C THR A 150 -14.53 22.24 0.03
N ALA A 151 -13.75 23.32 0.04
CA ALA A 151 -12.43 23.37 -0.58
C ALA A 151 -11.45 22.37 0.05
N LEU A 152 -11.54 22.11 1.37
CA LEU A 152 -10.75 21.08 2.04
C LEU A 152 -11.13 19.66 1.61
N ILE A 153 -12.42 19.40 1.39
CA ILE A 153 -12.91 18.10 0.90
C ILE A 153 -12.44 17.89 -0.55
N GLU A 154 -12.59 18.89 -1.42
CA GLU A 154 -12.11 18.81 -2.80
C GLU A 154 -10.60 18.55 -2.86
N ARG A 155 -9.81 19.22 -2.01
CA ARG A 155 -8.38 18.99 -1.90
C ARG A 155 -8.06 17.54 -1.51
N ARG A 156 -8.80 16.96 -0.56
CA ARG A 156 -8.66 15.55 -0.17
C ARG A 156 -8.90 14.63 -1.35
N ASP A 157 -10.01 14.83 -2.07
CA ASP A 157 -10.43 13.97 -3.18
C ASP A 157 -9.43 14.07 -4.35
N LEU A 158 -8.95 15.27 -4.65
CA LEU A 158 -7.89 15.48 -5.65
C LEU A 158 -6.57 14.81 -5.26
N GLN A 159 -6.18 14.87 -3.98
CA GLN A 159 -4.97 14.19 -3.50
C GLN A 159 -5.11 12.67 -3.61
N GLN A 160 -6.26 12.13 -3.27
CA GLN A 160 -6.54 10.70 -3.38
C GLN A 160 -6.55 10.24 -4.85
N ALA A 161 -7.25 10.94 -5.72
CA ALA A 161 -7.29 10.63 -7.16
C ALA A 161 -5.89 10.71 -7.80
N ARG A 162 -5.07 11.69 -7.39
CA ARG A 162 -3.69 11.81 -7.84
C ARG A 162 -2.84 10.62 -7.38
N ALA A 163 -2.95 10.21 -6.12
CA ALA A 163 -2.21 9.06 -5.60
C ALA A 163 -2.60 7.76 -6.33
N GLU A 164 -3.89 7.57 -6.64
CA GLU A 164 -4.37 6.45 -7.44
C GLU A 164 -3.80 6.49 -8.87
N LEU A 165 -3.82 7.65 -9.52
CA LEU A 165 -3.26 7.83 -10.85
C LEU A 165 -1.76 7.54 -10.89
N ASP A 166 -1.00 8.08 -9.92
CA ASP A 166 0.44 7.83 -9.79
C ASP A 166 0.73 6.33 -9.58
N SER A 167 -0.12 5.63 -8.82
CA SER A 167 -0.03 4.18 -8.61
C SER A 167 -0.26 3.40 -9.92
N VAL A 168 -1.32 3.74 -10.66
CA VAL A 168 -1.63 3.09 -11.96
C VAL A 168 -0.53 3.36 -12.98
N GLN A 169 -0.05 4.60 -13.07
CA GLN A 169 1.05 4.94 -13.98
C GLN A 169 2.33 4.19 -13.64
N ARG A 170 2.63 4.02 -12.35
CA ARG A 170 3.77 3.22 -11.91
C ARG A 170 3.61 1.76 -12.34
N GLN A 171 2.44 1.15 -12.14
CA GLN A 171 2.18 -0.22 -12.57
C GLN A 171 2.35 -0.39 -14.08
N MET A 172 1.86 0.55 -14.88
CA MET A 172 2.06 0.53 -16.35
C MET A 172 3.53 0.59 -16.73
N ARG A 173 4.31 1.50 -16.13
CA ARG A 173 5.76 1.59 -16.40
C ARG A 173 6.48 0.29 -16.04
N LEU A 174 6.19 -0.30 -14.87
CA LEU A 174 6.76 -1.59 -14.47
C LEU A 174 6.41 -2.69 -15.45
N GLN A 175 5.20 -2.67 -16.02
CA GLN A 175 4.78 -3.64 -17.03
C GLN A 175 5.55 -3.45 -18.35
N ASP A 176 5.75 -2.21 -18.81
CA ASP A 176 6.51 -1.90 -20.02
C ASP A 176 7.99 -2.27 -19.87
N ASP A 177 8.59 -1.89 -18.75
CA ASP A 177 9.97 -2.24 -18.40
C ASP A 177 10.16 -3.77 -18.33
N PHE A 178 9.16 -4.48 -17.78
CA PHE A 178 9.15 -5.94 -17.75
C PHE A 178 9.15 -6.55 -19.14
N VAL A 179 8.25 -6.12 -20.05
CA VAL A 179 8.19 -6.63 -21.42
C VAL A 179 9.53 -6.43 -22.14
N SER A 180 10.13 -5.26 -21.96
CA SER A 180 11.46 -4.96 -22.52
C SER A 180 12.54 -5.87 -21.93
N THR A 181 12.56 -6.00 -20.59
CA THR A 181 13.53 -6.86 -19.87
C THR A 181 13.40 -8.31 -20.29
N ILE A 182 12.18 -8.86 -20.31
CA ILE A 182 11.93 -10.24 -20.72
C ILE A 182 12.38 -10.48 -22.16
N SER A 183 12.07 -9.56 -23.07
CA SER A 183 12.50 -9.67 -24.45
C SER A 183 14.03 -9.78 -24.57
N HIS A 184 14.76 -9.04 -23.71
CA HIS A 184 16.21 -9.12 -23.67
C HIS A 184 16.69 -10.42 -23.01
N GLU A 185 16.12 -10.81 -21.86
CA GLU A 185 16.49 -12.02 -21.12
C GLU A 185 16.17 -13.32 -21.89
N LEU A 186 15.18 -13.31 -22.78
CA LEU A 186 14.88 -14.43 -23.68
C LEU A 186 15.80 -14.43 -24.91
N ARG A 187 16.12 -13.25 -25.48
CA ARG A 187 16.92 -13.16 -26.70
C ARG A 187 18.35 -13.65 -26.51
N THR A 188 18.95 -13.38 -25.36
CA THR A 188 20.34 -13.73 -25.06
C THR A 188 20.57 -15.25 -25.08
N PRO A 189 19.87 -16.07 -24.25
CA PRO A 189 20.03 -17.54 -24.29
C PRO A 189 19.63 -18.13 -25.64
N LEU A 190 18.58 -17.62 -26.27
CA LEU A 190 18.17 -18.07 -27.60
C LEU A 190 19.27 -17.79 -28.64
N GLY A 191 19.98 -16.66 -28.52
CA GLY A 191 21.13 -16.33 -29.35
C GLY A 191 22.28 -17.32 -29.19
N PHE A 192 22.60 -17.71 -27.98
CA PHE A 192 23.62 -18.73 -27.69
C PHE A 192 23.22 -20.10 -28.23
N ILE A 193 22.01 -20.57 -27.94
CA ILE A 193 21.46 -21.84 -28.46
C ILE A 193 21.55 -21.83 -29.99
N LYS A 194 21.06 -20.77 -30.68
CA LYS A 194 21.09 -20.67 -32.10
C LYS A 194 22.51 -20.62 -32.68
N GLY A 195 23.42 -19.84 -32.02
CA GLY A 195 24.81 -19.70 -32.45
C GLY A 195 25.57 -21.03 -32.41
N TYR A 196 25.53 -21.70 -31.25
CA TYR A 196 26.23 -22.99 -31.07
C TYR A 196 25.59 -24.10 -31.91
N SER A 197 24.26 -24.16 -32.01
CA SER A 197 23.60 -25.10 -32.90
C SER A 197 24.01 -24.88 -34.37
N THR A 198 24.06 -23.62 -34.83
CA THR A 198 24.49 -23.30 -36.20
C THR A 198 25.96 -23.66 -36.43
N SER A 199 26.83 -23.44 -35.40
CA SER A 199 28.24 -23.82 -35.46
C SER A 199 28.42 -25.34 -35.62
N LEU A 200 27.65 -26.12 -34.84
CA LEU A 200 27.68 -27.57 -34.89
C LEU A 200 27.17 -28.15 -36.20
N LEU A 201 26.29 -27.42 -36.92
CA LEU A 201 25.72 -27.81 -38.20
C LEU A 201 26.62 -27.44 -39.42
N ARG A 202 27.76 -26.77 -39.18
CA ARG A 202 28.66 -26.41 -40.29
C ARG A 202 29.34 -27.63 -40.86
N GLU A 203 29.29 -27.79 -42.18
CA GLU A 203 29.93 -28.86 -42.90
C GLU A 203 31.43 -28.58 -43.21
N ASP A 204 31.82 -27.29 -43.19
CA ASP A 204 33.16 -26.82 -43.50
C ASP A 204 34.10 -26.85 -42.29
N THR A 205 33.63 -27.30 -41.12
CA THR A 205 34.41 -27.34 -39.87
C THR A 205 34.23 -28.69 -39.18
N ILE A 206 35.32 -29.33 -38.86
CA ILE A 206 35.36 -30.57 -38.07
C ILE A 206 35.70 -30.20 -36.64
N TRP A 207 34.71 -30.33 -35.76
CA TRP A 207 34.91 -30.14 -34.32
C TRP A 207 35.41 -31.42 -33.67
N ASP A 208 36.39 -31.29 -32.74
CA ASP A 208 36.73 -32.40 -31.88
C ASP A 208 35.62 -32.73 -30.89
N GLU A 209 35.68 -33.93 -30.30
CA GLU A 209 34.64 -34.42 -29.40
C GLU A 209 34.52 -33.58 -28.12
N ALA A 210 35.59 -32.97 -27.61
CA ALA A 210 35.58 -32.12 -26.42
C ALA A 210 34.85 -30.82 -26.73
N THR A 211 35.16 -30.15 -27.82
CA THR A 211 34.49 -28.91 -28.29
C THR A 211 33.01 -29.14 -28.61
N ARG A 212 32.68 -30.29 -29.25
CA ARG A 212 31.27 -30.65 -29.51
C ARG A 212 30.50 -30.81 -28.21
N ARG A 213 31.07 -31.47 -27.21
CA ARG A 213 30.46 -31.68 -25.90
C ARG A 213 30.33 -30.37 -25.12
N GLU A 214 31.31 -29.49 -25.22
CA GLU A 214 31.22 -28.13 -24.63
C GLU A 214 30.05 -27.34 -25.26
N PHE A 215 29.93 -27.29 -26.58
CA PHE A 215 28.84 -26.56 -27.26
C PHE A 215 27.46 -27.13 -26.93
N LEU A 216 27.31 -28.44 -26.86
CA LEU A 216 26.08 -29.09 -26.42
C LEU A 216 25.76 -28.77 -24.95
N GLY A 217 26.76 -28.73 -24.10
CA GLY A 217 26.59 -28.32 -22.70
C GLY A 217 26.08 -26.89 -22.56
N ILE A 218 26.62 -25.95 -23.34
CA ILE A 218 26.14 -24.55 -23.35
C ILE A 218 24.71 -24.46 -23.84
N ILE A 219 24.35 -25.23 -24.88
CA ILE A 219 22.96 -25.27 -25.40
C ILE A 219 22.00 -25.78 -24.33
N ASP A 220 22.35 -26.82 -23.61
CA ASP A 220 21.55 -27.44 -22.56
C ASP A 220 21.37 -26.47 -21.37
N GLU A 221 22.45 -25.84 -20.90
CA GLU A 221 22.43 -24.85 -19.82
C GLU A 221 21.53 -23.65 -20.16
N GLU A 222 21.60 -23.12 -21.37
CA GLU A 222 20.78 -21.98 -21.81
C GLU A 222 19.31 -22.36 -22.05
N ALA A 223 19.03 -23.61 -22.47
CA ALA A 223 17.67 -24.14 -22.55
C ALA A 223 17.04 -24.28 -21.16
N ASP A 224 17.80 -24.78 -20.18
CA ASP A 224 17.36 -24.84 -18.77
C ASP A 224 17.11 -23.45 -18.20
N ARG A 225 17.91 -22.47 -18.56
CA ARG A 225 17.72 -21.08 -18.16
C ARG A 225 16.43 -20.51 -18.72
N LEU A 226 16.14 -20.73 -20.00
CA LEU A 226 14.87 -20.33 -20.64
C LEU A 226 13.67 -20.98 -19.97
N THR A 227 13.75 -22.25 -19.67
CA THR A 227 12.66 -23.00 -19.00
C THR A 227 12.34 -22.37 -17.65
N ARG A 228 13.34 -22.09 -16.83
CA ARG A 228 13.16 -21.41 -15.53
C ARG A 228 12.52 -20.02 -15.65
N LEU A 229 12.94 -19.22 -16.65
CA LEU A 229 12.35 -17.91 -16.92
C LEU A 229 10.86 -18.00 -17.24
N ILE A 230 10.48 -18.96 -18.07
CA ILE A 230 9.08 -19.19 -18.45
C ILE A 230 8.26 -19.68 -17.25
N GLU A 231 8.80 -20.58 -16.46
CA GLU A 231 8.15 -21.09 -15.24
C GLU A 231 7.87 -19.96 -14.23
N ASP A 232 8.86 -19.10 -13.97
CA ASP A 232 8.70 -17.92 -13.09
C ASP A 232 7.57 -16.99 -13.56
N MET A 233 7.47 -16.77 -14.88
CA MET A 233 6.40 -15.95 -15.46
C MET A 233 5.03 -16.57 -15.27
N LEU A 234 4.88 -17.86 -15.60
CA LEU A 234 3.62 -18.59 -15.48
C LEU A 234 3.19 -18.65 -14.02
N GLU A 235 4.12 -18.86 -13.11
CA GLU A 235 3.84 -18.87 -11.68
C GLU A 235 3.39 -17.50 -11.17
N SER A 236 4.10 -16.43 -11.56
CA SER A 236 3.71 -15.07 -11.22
C SER A 236 2.29 -14.73 -11.72
N ALA A 237 1.91 -15.20 -12.90
CA ALA A 237 0.56 -15.04 -13.45
C ALA A 237 -0.49 -15.83 -12.63
N ARG A 238 -0.17 -17.08 -12.24
CA ARG A 238 -1.05 -17.92 -11.40
C ARG A 238 -1.23 -17.36 -9.99
N LEU A 239 -0.18 -16.80 -9.40
CA LEU A 239 -0.24 -16.12 -8.09
C LEU A 239 -1.15 -14.89 -8.16
N GLN A 240 -1.02 -14.06 -9.22
CA GLN A 240 -1.86 -12.88 -9.41
C GLN A 240 -3.34 -13.22 -9.58
N SER A 241 -3.66 -14.25 -10.36
CA SER A 241 -5.04 -14.72 -10.57
C SER A 241 -5.60 -15.54 -9.40
N LYS A 242 -4.82 -15.75 -8.34
CA LYS A 242 -5.17 -16.60 -7.18
C LYS A 242 -5.57 -18.03 -7.57
N THR A 243 -5.08 -18.52 -8.71
CA THR A 243 -5.36 -19.87 -9.20
C THR A 243 -4.31 -20.90 -8.76
N LEU A 244 -3.22 -20.46 -8.13
CA LEU A 244 -2.20 -21.37 -7.61
C LEU A 244 -2.74 -22.12 -6.40
N GLN A 245 -2.73 -23.46 -6.48
CA GLN A 245 -3.11 -24.34 -5.38
C GLN A 245 -1.89 -24.65 -4.51
N PHE A 246 -2.02 -24.45 -3.20
CA PHE A 246 -1.00 -24.78 -2.21
C PHE A 246 -1.31 -26.13 -1.56
N LYS A 247 -0.29 -26.95 -1.36
CA LYS A 247 -0.38 -28.26 -0.70
C LYS A 247 0.17 -28.18 0.73
N PHE A 248 -0.69 -27.77 1.65
CA PHE A 248 -0.29 -27.61 3.04
C PHE A 248 -0.12 -28.94 3.76
N SER A 249 1.05 -29.16 4.36
CA SER A 249 1.39 -30.32 5.21
C SER A 249 2.24 -29.86 6.41
N PRO A 250 2.38 -30.67 7.47
CA PRO A 250 3.32 -30.38 8.54
C PRO A 250 4.75 -30.43 8.03
N ILE A 251 5.52 -29.36 8.24
CA ILE A 251 6.91 -29.23 7.79
C ILE A 251 7.83 -28.68 8.89
N ARG A 252 9.07 -29.12 8.89
CA ARG A 252 10.17 -28.59 9.68
C ARG A 252 10.95 -27.58 8.86
N VAL A 253 10.73 -26.28 9.11
CA VAL A 253 11.32 -25.19 8.35
C VAL A 253 12.83 -25.13 8.52
N ASP A 254 13.35 -25.48 9.71
CA ASP A 254 14.79 -25.59 9.98
C ASP A 254 15.46 -26.65 9.12
N ALA A 255 14.86 -27.82 8.96
CA ALA A 255 15.33 -28.87 8.08
C ALA A 255 15.28 -28.45 6.61
N LEU A 256 14.17 -27.82 6.19
CA LEU A 256 13.99 -27.33 4.84
C LEU A 256 15.06 -26.30 4.45
N MET A 257 15.36 -25.32 5.33
CA MET A 257 16.39 -24.32 5.09
C MET A 257 17.78 -24.95 4.93
N ARG A 258 18.13 -25.94 5.79
CA ARG A 258 19.40 -26.66 5.68
C ARG A 258 19.52 -27.47 4.39
N ASP A 259 18.43 -28.13 3.98
CA ASP A 259 18.39 -28.90 2.75
C ASP A 259 18.60 -28.01 1.52
N VAL A 260 17.88 -26.88 1.44
CA VAL A 260 18.07 -25.89 0.37
C VAL A 260 19.50 -25.36 0.35
N ALA A 261 20.03 -24.94 1.49
CA ALA A 261 21.40 -24.44 1.56
C ALA A 261 22.42 -25.50 1.11
N THR A 262 22.27 -26.75 1.54
CA THR A 262 23.17 -27.85 1.14
C THR A 262 23.17 -28.05 -0.37
N ARG A 263 22.00 -28.02 -1.02
CA ARG A 263 21.90 -28.13 -2.48
C ARG A 263 22.57 -26.97 -3.21
N ILE A 264 22.44 -25.74 -2.66
CA ILE A 264 23.04 -24.56 -3.29
C ILE A 264 24.54 -24.53 -3.12
N VAL A 265 25.06 -24.80 -1.92
CA VAL A 265 26.49 -24.85 -1.64
C VAL A 265 27.18 -25.96 -2.45
N ALA A 266 26.52 -27.11 -2.65
CA ALA A 266 27.07 -28.18 -3.51
C ALA A 266 27.25 -27.76 -4.96
N ARG A 267 26.45 -26.83 -5.46
CA ARG A 267 26.52 -26.30 -6.84
C ARG A 267 27.43 -25.05 -6.95
N ARG A 268 27.61 -24.33 -5.86
CA ARG A 268 28.33 -23.05 -5.80
C ARG A 268 29.21 -23.03 -4.53
N SER A 269 30.38 -23.59 -4.61
CA SER A 269 31.33 -23.76 -3.50
C SER A 269 31.83 -22.45 -2.88
N GLU A 270 31.60 -21.32 -3.54
CA GLU A 270 32.00 -19.98 -3.09
C GLU A 270 31.11 -19.41 -1.99
N LEU A 271 29.84 -19.90 -1.87
CA LEU A 271 28.90 -19.40 -0.89
C LEU A 271 29.16 -19.99 0.49
N LYS A 272 29.44 -19.14 1.46
CA LYS A 272 29.55 -19.53 2.87
C LYS A 272 28.19 -19.28 3.55
N VAL A 273 27.64 -20.31 4.20
CA VAL A 273 26.36 -20.20 4.91
C VAL A 273 26.56 -20.53 6.38
N LYS A 274 26.15 -19.63 7.26
CA LYS A 274 26.16 -19.82 8.71
C LYS A 274 24.75 -19.91 9.23
N PHE A 275 24.49 -20.91 10.07
CA PHE A 275 23.22 -21.13 10.71
C PHE A 275 23.28 -20.87 12.21
N ASP A 276 22.34 -20.08 12.69
CA ASP A 276 22.01 -19.92 14.12
C ASP A 276 20.51 -20.25 14.30
N LEU A 277 20.22 -21.54 14.38
CA LEU A 277 18.84 -22.04 14.43
C LEU A 277 18.55 -22.64 15.81
N GLN A 278 17.57 -22.06 16.50
CA GLN A 278 16.96 -22.68 17.66
C GLN A 278 16.07 -23.85 17.23
N PRO A 279 15.74 -24.80 18.13
CA PRO A 279 14.74 -25.83 17.83
C PRO A 279 13.40 -25.20 17.47
N LEU A 280 12.91 -25.50 16.27
CA LEU A 280 11.63 -24.95 15.77
C LEU A 280 10.53 -26.01 15.80
N PRO A 281 9.31 -25.63 16.19
CA PRO A 281 8.15 -26.50 16.03
C PRO A 281 7.81 -26.67 14.55
N PRO A 282 7.13 -27.77 14.15
CA PRO A 282 6.60 -27.90 12.81
C PRO A 282 5.52 -26.85 12.57
N ILE A 283 5.45 -26.35 11.34
CA ILE A 283 4.37 -25.47 10.89
C ILE A 283 3.55 -26.15 9.79
N ARG A 284 2.35 -25.69 9.56
CA ARG A 284 1.53 -26.13 8.43
C ARG A 284 1.88 -25.27 7.21
N GLY A 285 2.48 -25.87 6.18
CA GLY A 285 2.93 -25.15 5.01
C GLY A 285 3.12 -26.03 3.78
N ASP A 286 3.37 -25.40 2.64
CA ASP A 286 3.78 -26.06 1.41
C ASP A 286 5.31 -26.02 1.33
N GLY A 287 5.94 -27.19 1.57
CA GLY A 287 7.40 -27.30 1.63
C GLY A 287 8.08 -26.94 0.31
N THR A 288 7.47 -27.28 -0.83
CA THR A 288 8.02 -26.93 -2.16
C THR A 288 8.04 -25.42 -2.37
N ARG A 289 6.95 -24.74 -1.99
CA ARG A 289 6.83 -23.29 -2.14
C ARG A 289 7.73 -22.53 -1.16
N LEU A 290 7.85 -23.00 0.07
CA LEU A 290 8.78 -22.40 1.02
C LEU A 290 10.24 -22.65 0.65
N ALA A 291 10.59 -23.83 0.08
CA ALA A 291 11.92 -24.06 -0.48
C ALA A 291 12.24 -23.03 -1.58
N GLN A 292 11.29 -22.75 -2.47
CA GLN A 292 11.45 -21.74 -3.52
C GLN A 292 11.69 -20.33 -2.96
N VAL A 293 11.07 -19.96 -1.84
CA VAL A 293 11.37 -18.67 -1.17
C VAL A 293 12.85 -18.61 -0.79
N PHE A 294 13.37 -19.67 -0.13
CA PHE A 294 14.78 -19.71 0.27
C PHE A 294 15.72 -19.75 -0.94
N GLU A 295 15.40 -20.52 -1.97
CA GLU A 295 16.16 -20.57 -3.21
C GLU A 295 16.27 -19.18 -3.86
N ASN A 296 15.18 -18.42 -3.90
CA ASN A 296 15.18 -17.05 -4.40
C ASN A 296 16.06 -16.10 -3.55
N LEU A 297 16.00 -16.21 -2.22
CA LEU A 297 16.86 -15.40 -1.34
C LEU A 297 18.33 -15.74 -1.49
N PHE A 298 18.69 -17.02 -1.57
CA PHE A 298 20.05 -17.45 -1.87
C PHE A 298 20.53 -17.00 -3.25
N SER A 299 19.65 -17.08 -4.27
CA SER A 299 19.97 -16.59 -5.62
C SER A 299 20.28 -15.10 -5.62
N ASN A 300 19.53 -14.31 -4.83
CA ASN A 300 19.83 -12.89 -4.65
C ASN A 300 21.16 -12.67 -3.94
N ALA A 301 21.42 -13.38 -2.85
CA ALA A 301 22.70 -13.28 -2.16
C ALA A 301 23.89 -13.62 -3.07
N LEU A 302 23.79 -14.67 -3.91
CA LEU A 302 24.80 -15.01 -4.91
C LEU A 302 25.04 -13.91 -5.95
N LYS A 303 24.01 -13.19 -6.32
CA LYS A 303 24.10 -12.11 -7.32
C LYS A 303 24.68 -10.82 -6.76
N TYR A 304 24.30 -10.47 -5.52
CA TYR A 304 24.57 -9.15 -4.93
C TYR A 304 25.58 -9.18 -3.78
N ALA A 305 25.92 -10.38 -3.29
CA ALA A 305 26.80 -10.59 -2.15
C ALA A 305 27.80 -11.75 -2.39
N SER A 306 28.29 -11.92 -3.61
CA SER A 306 29.04 -13.08 -4.08
C SER A 306 30.31 -13.43 -3.29
N SER A 307 30.86 -12.50 -2.52
CA SER A 307 32.06 -12.72 -1.69
C SER A 307 31.77 -12.71 -0.19
N SER A 308 30.52 -12.59 0.23
CA SER A 308 30.14 -12.47 1.64
C SER A 308 29.51 -13.75 2.20
N GLU A 309 29.49 -13.85 3.52
CA GLU A 309 28.82 -14.93 4.24
C GLU A 309 27.31 -14.64 4.33
N VAL A 310 26.47 -15.65 4.10
CA VAL A 310 25.03 -15.58 4.35
C VAL A 310 24.76 -16.14 5.75
N CYS A 311 24.19 -15.32 6.61
CA CYS A 311 23.80 -15.69 7.96
C CYS A 311 22.28 -15.94 8.03
N ILE A 312 21.89 -17.13 8.47
CA ILE A 312 20.48 -17.50 8.65
C ILE A 312 20.23 -17.82 10.12
N SER A 313 19.36 -17.05 10.76
CA SER A 313 18.89 -17.36 12.10
C SER A 313 17.39 -17.56 12.13
N ALA A 314 16.91 -18.38 13.06
CA ALA A 314 15.50 -18.61 13.24
C ALA A 314 15.16 -18.89 14.70
N GLN A 315 14.08 -18.28 15.19
CA GLN A 315 13.61 -18.43 16.57
C GLN A 315 12.08 -18.37 16.64
N VAL A 316 11.54 -18.93 17.71
CA VAL A 316 10.10 -18.85 18.01
C VAL A 316 9.80 -17.56 18.76
N LEU A 317 8.88 -16.75 18.27
CA LEU A 317 8.38 -15.53 18.91
C LEU A 317 6.89 -15.67 19.14
N LYS A 318 6.48 -16.00 20.37
CA LYS A 318 5.07 -16.27 20.74
C LYS A 318 4.46 -17.36 19.86
N ASP A 319 3.58 -16.98 18.95
CA ASP A 319 2.82 -17.81 18.02
C ASP A 319 3.39 -17.86 16.59
N LYS A 320 4.62 -17.35 16.39
CA LYS A 320 5.27 -17.25 15.08
C LYS A 320 6.71 -17.75 15.14
N ILE A 321 7.20 -18.25 14.02
CA ILE A 321 8.62 -18.44 13.75
C ILE A 321 9.10 -17.21 12.99
N ARG A 322 10.13 -16.54 13.50
CA ARG A 322 10.85 -15.50 12.78
C ARG A 322 12.14 -16.06 12.23
N ILE A 323 12.33 -15.92 10.93
CA ILE A 323 13.53 -16.29 10.19
C ILE A 323 14.18 -14.99 9.73
N VAL A 324 15.48 -14.89 9.92
CA VAL A 324 16.30 -13.76 9.48
C VAL A 324 17.31 -14.30 8.49
N PHE A 325 17.35 -13.75 7.30
CA PHE A 325 18.25 -14.09 6.23
C PHE A 325 19.08 -12.84 5.91
N ALA A 326 20.35 -12.82 6.31
CA ALA A 326 21.22 -11.67 6.18
C ALA A 326 22.40 -11.97 5.25
N ASP A 327 22.68 -11.05 4.33
CA ASP A 327 23.86 -11.04 3.48
C ASP A 327 24.68 -9.78 3.71
N GLY A 328 25.99 -9.86 3.41
CA GLY A 328 26.93 -8.74 3.50
C GLY A 328 27.20 -8.08 2.14
N GLY A 329 26.20 -8.04 1.26
CA GLY A 329 26.33 -7.48 -0.08
C GLY A 329 26.35 -5.95 -0.14
N GLU A 330 26.12 -5.42 -1.35
CA GLU A 330 26.15 -3.97 -1.61
C GLU A 330 25.03 -3.21 -0.89
N GLY A 331 23.97 -3.90 -0.44
CA GLY A 331 22.81 -3.31 0.18
C GLY A 331 21.91 -2.56 -0.81
N ILE A 332 20.79 -2.05 -0.30
CA ILE A 332 19.74 -1.39 -1.09
C ILE A 332 19.49 0.00 -0.50
N ALA A 333 19.46 1.04 -1.33
CA ALA A 333 19.14 2.38 -0.87
C ALA A 333 17.69 2.47 -0.34
N SER A 334 17.49 3.24 0.72
CA SER A 334 16.22 3.32 1.45
C SER A 334 15.02 3.70 0.59
N GLU A 335 15.24 4.50 -0.44
CA GLU A 335 14.21 4.94 -1.39
C GLU A 335 13.60 3.78 -2.22
N TYR A 336 14.35 2.67 -2.39
CA TYR A 336 13.90 1.50 -3.16
C TYR A 336 13.24 0.41 -2.30
N LEU A 337 13.51 0.38 -0.99
CA LEU A 337 13.01 -0.67 -0.08
C LEU A 337 11.48 -0.87 -0.12
N PRO A 338 10.64 0.18 -0.23
CA PRO A 338 9.19 0.00 -0.30
C PRO A 338 8.71 -0.79 -1.54
N PHE A 339 9.55 -0.87 -2.59
CA PHE A 339 9.15 -1.33 -3.91
C PHE A 339 9.76 -2.68 -4.32
N ILE A 340 10.78 -3.18 -3.62
CA ILE A 340 11.51 -4.39 -4.05
C ILE A 340 10.65 -5.66 -4.10
N PHE A 341 9.51 -5.67 -3.42
CA PHE A 341 8.52 -6.75 -3.48
C PHE A 341 7.40 -6.51 -4.52
N GLU A 342 7.45 -5.39 -5.25
CA GLU A 342 6.52 -5.16 -6.35
C GLU A 342 6.87 -6.05 -7.54
N ARG A 343 5.84 -6.46 -8.27
CA ARG A 343 6.00 -7.29 -9.47
C ARG A 343 6.80 -6.54 -10.53
N PHE A 344 7.83 -7.19 -11.10
CA PHE A 344 8.70 -6.64 -12.14
C PHE A 344 9.66 -5.54 -11.68
N TYR A 345 9.64 -5.20 -10.40
CA TYR A 345 10.49 -4.13 -9.91
C TYR A 345 11.97 -4.54 -9.87
N ARG A 346 12.82 -3.65 -10.31
CA ARG A 346 14.29 -3.74 -10.26
C ARG A 346 14.85 -2.40 -9.81
N VAL A 347 15.93 -2.44 -9.03
CA VAL A 347 16.63 -1.21 -8.63
C VAL A 347 17.25 -0.55 -9.87
N PRO A 348 16.98 0.74 -10.13
CA PRO A 348 17.55 1.45 -11.28
C PRO A 348 19.08 1.49 -11.23
N GLY A 349 19.74 1.35 -12.39
CA GLY A 349 21.20 1.43 -12.51
C GLY A 349 21.95 0.10 -12.50
N GLU A 350 21.36 -0.99 -12.01
CA GLU A 350 21.95 -2.32 -12.00
C GLU A 350 21.80 -3.04 -13.35
N ARG A 351 22.41 -2.50 -14.41
CA ARG A 351 22.33 -3.08 -15.76
C ARG A 351 23.10 -4.40 -15.93
N THR A 352 24.03 -4.72 -15.04
CA THR A 352 24.91 -5.89 -15.13
C THR A 352 24.33 -7.15 -14.48
N VAL A 353 23.37 -7.01 -13.60
CA VAL A 353 22.77 -8.15 -12.89
C VAL A 353 21.53 -8.64 -13.62
N THR A 354 21.54 -9.89 -14.09
CA THR A 354 20.41 -10.52 -14.80
C THR A 354 19.27 -10.87 -13.85
N GLY A 355 18.02 -10.56 -14.23
CA GLY A 355 16.85 -10.95 -13.43
C GLY A 355 15.55 -10.31 -13.89
N THR A 356 14.45 -11.03 -13.68
CA THR A 356 13.09 -10.65 -14.12
C THR A 356 12.35 -9.69 -13.20
N GLY A 357 12.84 -9.47 -11.97
CA GLY A 357 12.10 -8.74 -10.94
C GLY A 357 10.89 -9.51 -10.40
N LEU A 358 10.84 -10.84 -10.61
CA LEU A 358 9.74 -11.69 -10.13
C LEU A 358 10.07 -12.41 -8.82
N GLY A 359 11.34 -12.71 -8.53
CA GLY A 359 11.73 -13.58 -7.41
C GLY A 359 11.22 -13.09 -6.05
N LEU A 360 11.46 -11.81 -5.69
CA LEU A 360 10.99 -11.25 -4.41
C LEU A 360 9.47 -11.08 -4.37
N TYR A 361 8.83 -10.76 -5.48
CA TYR A 361 7.36 -10.75 -5.58
C TYR A 361 6.79 -12.14 -5.29
N ILE A 362 7.33 -13.19 -5.91
CA ILE A 362 6.94 -14.59 -5.68
C ILE A 362 7.14 -14.95 -4.20
N CYS A 363 8.28 -14.59 -3.59
CA CYS A 363 8.53 -14.78 -2.16
C CYS A 363 7.42 -14.17 -1.32
N LYS A 364 7.06 -12.91 -1.56
CA LYS A 364 6.01 -12.21 -0.82
C LYS A 364 4.66 -12.90 -0.97
N GLN A 365 4.28 -13.30 -2.19
CA GLN A 365 3.00 -13.97 -2.43
C GLN A 365 2.92 -15.35 -1.73
N ILE A 366 4.01 -16.13 -1.77
CA ILE A 366 4.09 -17.42 -1.09
C ILE A 366 3.96 -17.23 0.43
N ILE A 367 4.72 -16.31 1.02
CA ILE A 367 4.68 -16.06 2.46
C ILE A 367 3.29 -15.56 2.90
N MET A 368 2.67 -14.66 2.14
CA MET A 368 1.30 -14.21 2.40
C MET A 368 0.27 -15.35 2.32
N ALA A 369 0.41 -16.27 1.36
CA ALA A 369 -0.44 -17.45 1.25
C ALA A 369 -0.29 -18.41 2.46
N HIS A 370 0.85 -18.36 3.14
CA HIS A 370 1.10 -19.06 4.40
C HIS A 370 0.68 -18.25 5.63
N HIS A 371 -0.11 -17.17 5.48
CA HIS A 371 -0.51 -16.25 6.55
C HIS A 371 0.68 -15.62 7.29
N GLY A 372 1.83 -15.57 6.64
CA GLY A 372 3.07 -14.98 7.12
C GLY A 372 3.26 -13.54 6.67
N ASN A 373 4.39 -12.99 7.07
CA ASN A 373 4.86 -11.67 6.63
C ASN A 373 6.32 -11.73 6.21
N ILE A 374 6.72 -10.92 5.21
CA ILE A 374 8.10 -10.74 4.78
C ILE A 374 8.40 -9.26 4.62
N TRP A 375 9.54 -8.83 5.15
CA TRP A 375 10.04 -7.46 4.97
C TRP A 375 11.56 -7.46 4.87
N VAL A 376 12.15 -6.31 4.63
CA VAL A 376 13.57 -6.11 4.41
C VAL A 376 14.09 -4.92 5.18
N GLU A 377 15.29 -5.02 5.68
CA GLU A 377 16.10 -3.92 6.17
C GLU A 377 17.43 -3.95 5.42
N SER A 378 17.87 -2.80 4.92
CA SER A 378 19.14 -2.73 4.18
C SER A 378 19.76 -1.36 4.33
N VAL A 379 21.08 -1.33 4.31
CA VAL A 379 21.88 -0.11 4.29
C VAL A 379 22.91 -0.26 3.18
N LEU A 380 22.96 0.70 2.29
CA LEU A 380 23.90 0.72 1.18
C LEU A 380 25.35 0.55 1.70
N GLY A 381 26.09 -0.39 1.14
CA GLY A 381 27.44 -0.76 1.54
C GLY A 381 27.55 -1.65 2.80
N LYS A 382 26.42 -2.06 3.42
CA LYS A 382 26.41 -2.90 4.62
C LYS A 382 25.69 -4.25 4.47
N GLY A 383 25.03 -4.46 3.33
CA GLY A 383 24.27 -5.67 3.06
C GLY A 383 22.77 -5.54 3.26
N THR A 384 22.08 -6.67 3.11
CA THR A 384 20.63 -6.77 3.16
C THR A 384 20.18 -7.85 4.13
N THR A 385 19.13 -7.59 4.87
CA THR A 385 18.52 -8.53 5.81
C THR A 385 17.03 -8.68 5.49
N PHE A 386 16.63 -9.88 5.11
CA PHE A 386 15.24 -10.26 4.94
C PHE A 386 14.72 -10.91 6.21
N PHE A 387 13.53 -10.52 6.61
CA PHE A 387 12.81 -11.07 7.75
C PHE A 387 11.56 -11.78 7.26
N ILE A 388 11.33 -12.99 7.73
CA ILE A 388 10.14 -13.79 7.42
C ILE A 388 9.50 -14.20 8.74
N GLU A 389 8.20 -13.98 8.88
CA GLU A 389 7.39 -14.52 9.97
C GLU A 389 6.37 -15.51 9.43
N LEU A 390 6.33 -16.69 10.00
CA LEU A 390 5.36 -17.73 9.69
C LEU A 390 4.61 -18.14 10.96
N PRO A 391 3.28 -18.29 10.92
CA PRO A 391 2.51 -18.69 12.10
C PRO A 391 2.86 -20.13 12.51
N VAL A 392 3.03 -20.34 13.81
CA VAL A 392 3.06 -21.69 14.40
C VAL A 392 1.60 -22.12 14.50
N SER A 393 1.19 -23.09 13.69
CA SER A 393 -0.13 -23.70 13.86
C SER A 393 -0.20 -24.31 15.25
N SER A 394 -1.06 -23.76 16.12
CA SER A 394 -1.53 -24.55 17.25
C SER A 394 -2.13 -25.80 16.66
N MET A 395 -1.56 -26.97 17.00
CA MET A 395 -2.20 -28.25 16.72
C MET A 395 -3.59 -28.22 17.39
N LEU A 396 -4.63 -28.07 16.61
CA LEU A 396 -5.99 -28.45 16.91
C LEU A 396 -6.35 -29.60 15.99
#